data_338d5c75a926365da337cfc61bd85948
#
_entry.id   338d5c75a926365da337cfc61bd85948
#
_cell.length_a   1.000
_cell.length_b   1.000
_cell.length_c   1.000
_cell.angle_alpha   90.00
_cell.angle_beta   90.00
_cell.angle_gamma   90.00
#
_symmetry.space_group_name_H-M   'P 1'
#
loop_
_entity.id
_entity.type
_entity.pdbx_description
1 polymer ?
#
loop_
_entity_poly.entity_id
_entity_poly.type
_entity_poly.pdbx_seq_one_letter_code
_entity_poly.pdbx_strand_id
1 'polypeptide(L)'
;MKRLLALLLSVLLVLGLTACVYHVDPEQLVNDILDITESLDIETDYSQEDPQQTPQLDANGTYDSKEDVALYIHLYGKLPNNYISKKEAEKLGWSGGSVEKYAPGKCIGGSYFGNYEGLLPEKDGRTWTECDIDTLGESGRGAKRIVFSNDGLIYYTDDHYESFELLYGEVE
;
A
#
# COMPACT_ATOMS: atom_id res chain seq x y z
N MET A 1 0.61 18.07 -7.50
CA MET A 1 -0.28 17.93 -8.68
C MET A 1 -1.44 18.93 -8.69
N LYS A 2 -2.36 18.98 -7.71
CA LYS A 2 -3.53 19.90 -7.74
C LYS A 2 -3.18 21.39 -7.82
N ARG A 3 -2.07 21.83 -7.21
CA ARG A 3 -1.63 23.24 -7.24
C ARG A 3 -0.97 23.63 -8.56
N LEU A 4 -0.31 22.71 -9.26
CA LEU A 4 0.29 22.94 -10.57
C LEU A 4 -0.78 23.00 -11.66
N LEU A 5 -1.81 22.16 -11.57
CA LEU A 5 -2.96 22.18 -12.47
C LEU A 5 -3.77 23.47 -12.36
N ALA A 6 -3.91 24.03 -11.14
CA ALA A 6 -4.59 25.31 -10.91
C ALA A 6 -3.81 26.49 -11.51
N LEU A 7 -2.48 26.47 -11.46
CA LEU A 7 -1.62 27.49 -12.10
C LEU A 7 -1.69 27.43 -13.62
N LEU A 8 -1.68 26.24 -14.22
CA LEU A 8 -1.84 26.06 -15.66
C LEU A 8 -3.22 26.53 -16.13
N LEU A 9 -4.29 26.26 -15.37
CA LEU A 9 -5.64 26.72 -15.72
C LEU A 9 -5.78 28.24 -15.62
N SER A 10 -5.11 28.90 -14.65
CA SER A 10 -5.14 30.35 -14.50
C SER A 10 -4.39 31.09 -15.64
N VAL A 11 -3.29 30.51 -16.13
CA VAL A 11 -2.54 31.05 -17.27
C VAL A 11 -3.35 30.93 -18.56
N LEU A 12 -4.08 29.83 -18.78
CA LEU A 12 -4.97 29.63 -19.91
C LEU A 12 -6.15 30.61 -19.92
N LEU A 13 -6.67 30.98 -18.75
CA LEU A 13 -7.80 31.92 -18.61
C LEU A 13 -7.38 33.37 -18.90
N VAL A 14 -6.14 33.77 -18.56
CA VAL A 14 -5.60 35.08 -18.82
C VAL A 14 -5.29 35.26 -20.32
N LEU A 15 -4.83 34.22 -21.02
CA LEU A 15 -4.57 34.23 -22.46
C LEU A 15 -5.85 34.21 -23.32
N GLY A 16 -6.97 33.74 -22.77
CA GLY A 16 -8.27 33.70 -23.47
C GLY A 16 -8.98 35.05 -23.55
N LEU A 17 -8.54 36.10 -22.85
CA LEU A 17 -9.20 37.42 -22.81
C LEU A 17 -8.56 38.47 -23.76
N THR A 18 -7.45 38.15 -24.42
CA THR A 18 -6.83 39.01 -25.43
C THR A 18 -6.89 38.39 -26.84
N ALA A 19 -8.06 37.93 -27.25
CA ALA A 19 -8.31 37.45 -28.59
C ALA A 19 -8.39 38.64 -29.56
N CYS A 20 -7.23 39.19 -29.90
CA CYS A 20 -7.04 39.95 -31.13
C CYS A 20 -5.65 39.62 -31.69
N VAL A 21 -5.67 38.75 -32.71
CA VAL A 21 -4.64 38.69 -33.78
C VAL A 21 -3.23 38.25 -33.38
N TYR A 22 -3.05 37.01 -32.99
CA TYR A 22 -1.84 36.27 -33.33
C TYR A 22 -2.25 34.81 -33.60
N HIS A 23 -2.04 34.41 -34.85
CA HIS A 23 -2.17 33.01 -35.26
C HIS A 23 -0.91 32.27 -34.75
N VAL A 24 -0.97 31.74 -33.52
CA VAL A 24 0.12 30.95 -32.97
C VAL A 24 -0.11 29.51 -33.39
N ASP A 25 0.84 28.96 -34.14
CA ASP A 25 0.83 27.55 -34.51
C ASP A 25 1.02 26.70 -33.25
N PRO A 26 0.08 25.80 -32.92
CA PRO A 26 0.17 24.99 -31.70
C PRO A 26 1.41 24.08 -31.67
N GLU A 27 1.95 23.66 -32.81
CA GLU A 27 3.18 22.87 -32.89
C GLU A 27 4.42 23.71 -32.54
N GLN A 28 4.43 25.01 -32.89
CA GLN A 28 5.53 25.92 -32.56
C GLN A 28 5.55 26.23 -31.06
N LEU A 29 4.38 26.36 -30.41
CA LEU A 29 4.26 26.60 -28.98
C LEU A 29 4.79 25.42 -28.16
N VAL A 30 4.54 24.19 -28.61
CA VAL A 30 5.06 22.96 -27.95
C VAL A 30 6.57 22.90 -28.06
N ASN A 31 7.15 23.23 -29.20
CA ASN A 31 8.60 23.23 -29.40
C ASN A 31 9.30 24.33 -28.59
N ASP A 32 8.72 25.53 -28.49
CA ASP A 32 9.25 26.61 -27.66
C ASP A 32 9.21 26.27 -26.15
N ILE A 33 8.19 25.54 -25.70
CA ILE A 33 8.11 25.04 -24.29
C ILE A 33 9.16 23.95 -24.04
N LEU A 34 9.40 23.06 -24.98
CA LEU A 34 10.42 22.03 -24.88
C LEU A 34 11.83 22.63 -24.79
N ASP A 35 12.12 23.65 -25.59
CA ASP A 35 13.42 24.35 -25.61
C ASP A 35 13.68 25.10 -24.30
N ILE A 36 12.65 25.66 -23.67
CA ILE A 36 12.75 26.32 -22.36
C ILE A 36 13.00 25.30 -21.23
N THR A 37 12.40 24.10 -21.30
CA THR A 37 12.62 23.04 -20.29
C THR A 37 14.02 22.45 -20.38
N GLU A 38 14.60 22.35 -21.58
CA GLU A 38 15.96 21.86 -21.79
C GLU A 38 17.04 22.87 -21.32
N SER A 39 16.73 24.19 -21.36
CA SER A 39 17.64 25.25 -20.91
C SER A 39 17.66 25.51 -19.40
N LEU A 40 16.75 24.89 -18.61
CA LEU A 40 16.61 25.15 -17.18
C LEU A 40 17.33 24.12 -16.29
N ASP A 41 18.09 23.13 -16.85
CA ASP A 41 18.77 22.07 -16.07
C ASP A 41 17.96 21.56 -14.88
N ILE A 42 16.62 21.47 -15.06
CA ILE A 42 15.78 20.80 -14.06
C ILE A 42 15.99 19.31 -14.31
N GLU A 43 16.90 18.70 -13.55
CA GLU A 43 16.92 17.26 -13.35
C GLU A 43 15.56 16.85 -12.75
N THR A 44 14.55 16.75 -13.61
CA THR A 44 13.34 16.03 -13.24
C THR A 44 13.69 14.55 -13.35
N ASP A 45 14.10 13.96 -12.23
CA ASP A 45 14.08 12.51 -12.07
C ASP A 45 12.62 12.04 -12.17
N TYR A 46 12.10 12.03 -13.38
CA TYR A 46 10.95 11.22 -13.73
C TYR A 46 11.51 9.80 -13.91
N SER A 47 11.60 9.06 -12.82
CA SER A 47 11.52 7.61 -12.93
C SER A 47 10.24 7.35 -13.73
N GLN A 48 10.41 6.98 -14.99
CA GLN A 48 9.31 6.54 -15.87
C GLN A 48 8.72 5.31 -15.17
N GLU A 49 7.63 5.52 -14.43
CA GLU A 49 6.77 4.41 -14.04
C GLU A 49 6.20 3.86 -15.36
N ASP A 50 6.79 2.76 -15.81
CA ASP A 50 6.24 1.96 -16.90
C ASP A 50 4.82 1.54 -16.48
N PRO A 51 3.75 1.95 -17.21
CA PRO A 51 2.37 1.59 -16.85
C PRO A 51 2.10 0.10 -16.87
N GLN A 52 3.07 -0.74 -17.21
CA GLN A 52 3.01 -2.20 -17.23
C GLN A 52 3.84 -2.86 -16.12
N GLN A 53 4.47 -2.09 -15.24
CA GLN A 53 5.22 -2.71 -14.13
C GLN A 53 4.22 -3.11 -13.04
N THR A 54 3.84 -4.39 -13.01
CA THR A 54 3.13 -5.01 -11.89
C THR A 54 3.91 -4.69 -10.62
N PRO A 55 3.29 -4.17 -9.54
CA PRO A 55 3.99 -3.90 -8.29
C PRO A 55 4.76 -5.15 -7.86
N GLN A 56 6.09 -5.06 -7.80
CA GLN A 56 6.94 -6.19 -7.46
C GLN A 56 7.57 -5.93 -6.09
N LEU A 57 7.17 -6.74 -5.09
CA LEU A 57 7.86 -6.80 -3.81
C LEU A 57 8.92 -7.90 -3.84
N ASP A 58 10.04 -7.67 -3.15
CA ASP A 58 11.04 -8.74 -2.95
C ASP A 58 10.46 -9.85 -2.07
N ALA A 59 10.46 -11.08 -2.56
CA ALA A 59 9.99 -12.26 -1.83
C ALA A 59 10.76 -12.52 -0.51
N ASN A 60 11.94 -11.92 -0.34
CA ASN A 60 12.76 -11.99 0.87
C ASN A 60 12.75 -10.68 1.69
N GLY A 61 11.98 -9.68 1.27
CA GLY A 61 11.86 -8.40 1.94
C GLY A 61 11.23 -8.51 3.33
N THR A 62 11.38 -7.45 4.11
CA THR A 62 10.78 -7.27 5.43
C THR A 62 9.70 -6.22 5.31
N TYR A 63 8.47 -6.58 5.63
CA TYR A 63 7.28 -5.74 5.45
C TYR A 63 6.40 -5.80 6.69
N ASP A 64 5.84 -4.66 7.11
CA ASP A 64 4.84 -4.60 8.17
C ASP A 64 3.77 -3.52 7.96
N SER A 65 3.90 -2.70 6.90
CA SER A 65 2.86 -1.74 6.52
C SER A 65 1.61 -2.44 5.95
N LYS A 66 0.46 -1.81 6.05
CA LYS A 66 -0.82 -2.32 5.50
C LYS A 66 -0.67 -2.64 4.01
N GLU A 67 -0.10 -1.71 3.26
CA GLU A 67 0.01 -1.77 1.81
C GLU A 67 0.95 -2.89 1.36
N ASP A 68 2.15 -2.94 1.94
CA ASP A 68 3.16 -3.92 1.54
C ASP A 68 2.79 -5.35 1.95
N VAL A 69 2.26 -5.54 3.17
CA VAL A 69 1.86 -6.87 3.64
C VAL A 69 0.67 -7.39 2.86
N ALA A 70 -0.33 -6.54 2.57
CA ALA A 70 -1.47 -6.94 1.75
C ALA A 70 -1.04 -7.31 0.33
N LEU A 71 -0.18 -6.50 -0.31
CA LEU A 71 0.37 -6.79 -1.62
C LEU A 71 1.22 -8.07 -1.61
N TYR A 72 2.06 -8.26 -0.58
CA TYR A 72 2.87 -9.47 -0.45
C TYR A 72 2.01 -10.73 -0.37
N ILE A 73 0.95 -10.71 0.46
CA ILE A 73 0.01 -11.83 0.57
C ILE A 73 -0.71 -12.06 -0.77
N HIS A 74 -1.12 -10.99 -1.45
CA HIS A 74 -1.77 -11.08 -2.76
C HIS A 74 -0.85 -11.74 -3.82
N LEU A 75 0.43 -11.38 -3.86
CA LEU A 75 1.41 -11.91 -4.83
C LEU A 75 1.87 -13.33 -4.50
N TYR A 76 2.10 -13.64 -3.21
CA TYR A 76 2.79 -14.86 -2.79
C TYR A 76 1.92 -15.85 -2.02
N GLY A 77 0.68 -15.52 -1.67
CA GLY A 77 -0.25 -16.39 -0.94
C GLY A 77 0.18 -16.73 0.50
N LYS A 78 1.12 -15.98 1.07
CA LYS A 78 1.70 -16.23 2.39
C LYS A 78 2.18 -14.94 3.06
N LEU A 79 2.44 -14.97 4.35
CA LEU A 79 3.07 -13.87 5.07
C LEU A 79 4.55 -13.68 4.69
N PRO A 80 5.09 -12.45 4.76
CA PRO A 80 6.51 -12.17 4.67
C PRO A 80 7.34 -12.94 5.72
N ASN A 81 8.63 -13.15 5.42
CA ASN A 81 9.53 -13.97 6.26
C ASN A 81 9.82 -13.35 7.64
N ASN A 82 9.48 -12.10 7.85
CA ASN A 82 9.60 -11.43 9.16
C ASN A 82 8.41 -11.70 10.10
N TYR A 83 7.42 -12.49 9.70
CA TYR A 83 6.33 -12.91 10.59
C TYR A 83 6.65 -14.23 11.27
N ILE A 84 6.32 -14.32 12.56
CA ILE A 84 6.37 -15.55 13.36
C ILE A 84 5.03 -15.76 14.07
N SER A 85 4.68 -17.02 14.29
CA SER A 85 3.45 -17.35 15.02
C SER A 85 3.57 -17.03 16.53
N LYS A 86 2.42 -16.84 17.19
CA LYS A 86 2.36 -16.69 18.65
C LYS A 86 3.08 -17.84 19.36
N LYS A 87 2.90 -19.07 18.88
CA LYS A 87 3.54 -20.27 19.43
C LYS A 87 5.07 -20.26 19.31
N GLU A 88 5.61 -19.72 18.23
CA GLU A 88 7.06 -19.55 18.06
C GLU A 88 7.59 -18.44 18.96
N ALA A 89 6.90 -17.32 19.06
CA ALA A 89 7.25 -16.23 19.97
C ALA A 89 7.22 -16.67 21.45
N GLU A 90 6.23 -17.44 21.86
CA GLU A 90 6.13 -18.02 23.20
C GLU A 90 7.32 -18.91 23.57
N LYS A 91 7.84 -19.70 22.62
CA LYS A 91 9.06 -20.50 22.83
C LYS A 91 10.31 -19.64 23.10
N LEU A 92 10.28 -18.37 22.64
CA LEU A 92 11.33 -17.40 22.92
C LEU A 92 11.11 -16.61 24.22
N GLY A 93 10.03 -16.93 24.96
CA GLY A 93 9.67 -16.29 26.23
C GLY A 93 8.69 -15.13 26.09
N TRP A 94 8.14 -14.89 24.90
CA TRP A 94 7.11 -13.88 24.71
C TRP A 94 5.79 -14.29 25.36
N SER A 95 5.13 -13.35 26.05
CA SER A 95 3.85 -13.58 26.73
C SER A 95 2.82 -12.49 26.45
N GLY A 96 3.06 -11.66 25.41
CA GLY A 96 2.21 -10.54 25.03
C GLY A 96 2.98 -9.24 24.79
N GLY A 97 2.30 -8.24 24.23
CA GLY A 97 2.91 -6.98 23.86
C GLY A 97 3.84 -7.09 22.63
N SER A 98 4.84 -6.18 22.52
CA SER A 98 5.82 -6.23 21.43
C SER A 98 6.64 -7.51 21.45
N VAL A 99 6.85 -8.09 20.26
CA VAL A 99 7.72 -9.26 20.08
C VAL A 99 9.20 -8.86 19.90
N GLU A 100 9.48 -7.59 19.63
CA GLU A 100 10.80 -7.06 19.28
C GLU A 100 11.90 -7.47 20.28
N LYS A 101 11.59 -7.45 21.58
CA LYS A 101 12.53 -7.86 22.64
C LYS A 101 12.94 -9.33 22.56
N TYR A 102 12.09 -10.19 22.02
CA TYR A 102 12.27 -11.65 22.00
C TYR A 102 12.71 -12.15 20.64
N ALA A 103 12.30 -11.47 19.59
CA ALA A 103 12.63 -11.75 18.19
C ALA A 103 12.77 -10.42 17.43
N PRO A 104 13.95 -9.76 17.50
CA PRO A 104 14.18 -8.50 16.84
C PRO A 104 13.88 -8.56 15.33
N GLY A 105 13.20 -7.55 14.81
CA GLY A 105 12.81 -7.47 13.40
C GLY A 105 11.68 -8.42 13.02
N LYS A 106 10.95 -8.99 13.99
CA LYS A 106 9.80 -9.87 13.73
C LYS A 106 8.48 -9.23 14.14
N CYS A 107 7.43 -9.63 13.41
CA CYS A 107 6.03 -9.33 13.71
C CYS A 107 5.28 -10.62 14.07
N ILE A 108 4.17 -10.50 14.80
CA ILE A 108 3.29 -11.63 15.09
C ILE A 108 2.31 -11.84 13.94
N GLY A 109 2.21 -13.07 13.43
CA GLY A 109 1.22 -13.43 12.41
C GLY A 109 1.13 -14.93 12.18
N GLY A 110 0.18 -15.34 11.31
CA GLY A 110 -0.05 -16.74 10.96
C GLY A 110 -0.96 -17.50 11.94
N SER A 111 -1.66 -16.80 12.83
CA SER A 111 -2.67 -17.43 13.69
C SER A 111 -4.00 -17.57 12.95
N TYR A 112 -4.72 -18.65 13.22
CA TYR A 112 -6.09 -18.83 12.77
C TYR A 112 -6.99 -17.72 13.34
N PHE A 113 -7.84 -17.14 12.48
CA PHE A 113 -8.88 -16.19 12.86
C PHE A 113 -10.26 -16.85 12.72
N GLY A 114 -11.04 -16.85 13.80
CA GLY A 114 -12.27 -17.65 13.88
C GLY A 114 -13.50 -17.03 13.21
N ASN A 115 -13.48 -15.75 12.86
CA ASN A 115 -14.64 -15.00 12.32
C ASN A 115 -15.96 -15.26 13.09
N TYR A 116 -15.88 -15.36 14.43
CA TYR A 116 -17.04 -15.74 15.27
C TYR A 116 -18.18 -14.72 15.25
N GLU A 117 -17.86 -13.46 14.98
CA GLU A 117 -18.83 -12.38 14.84
C GLU A 117 -19.47 -12.37 13.44
N GLY A 118 -18.99 -13.17 12.48
CA GLY A 118 -19.52 -13.27 11.13
C GLY A 118 -19.35 -12.01 10.30
N LEU A 119 -18.36 -11.16 10.59
CA LEU A 119 -18.12 -9.91 9.88
C LEU A 119 -17.44 -10.10 8.53
N LEU A 120 -16.76 -11.22 8.34
CA LEU A 120 -16.13 -11.60 7.07
C LEU A 120 -17.00 -12.64 6.34
N PRO A 121 -17.01 -12.66 5.00
CA PRO A 121 -17.87 -13.54 4.22
C PRO A 121 -17.51 -15.02 4.44
N GLU A 122 -18.51 -15.84 4.71
CA GLU A 122 -18.36 -17.28 4.88
C GLU A 122 -18.50 -18.01 3.55
N LYS A 123 -17.74 -19.10 3.40
CA LYS A 123 -17.78 -20.02 2.28
C LYS A 123 -17.26 -21.39 2.71
N ASP A 124 -17.84 -22.47 2.19
CA ASP A 124 -17.38 -23.82 2.48
C ASP A 124 -15.87 -23.98 2.18
N GLY A 125 -15.11 -24.44 3.20
CA GLY A 125 -13.66 -24.63 3.10
C GLY A 125 -12.83 -23.36 3.24
N ARG A 126 -13.44 -22.18 3.40
CA ARG A 126 -12.71 -20.94 3.67
C ARG A 126 -12.20 -20.94 5.10
N THR A 127 -10.94 -20.60 5.22
CA THR A 127 -10.28 -20.39 6.52
C THR A 127 -9.59 -19.03 6.52
N TRP A 128 -9.50 -18.42 7.71
CA TRP A 128 -8.92 -17.10 7.87
C TRP A 128 -7.65 -17.16 8.71
N THR A 129 -6.68 -16.33 8.34
CA THR A 129 -5.41 -16.16 9.05
C THR A 129 -5.21 -14.68 9.36
N GLU A 130 -4.73 -14.36 10.57
CA GLU A 130 -4.45 -12.99 10.98
C GLU A 130 -2.95 -12.69 11.05
N CYS A 131 -2.59 -11.40 10.90
CA CYS A 131 -1.27 -10.89 11.25
C CYS A 131 -1.33 -9.44 11.74
N ASP A 132 -0.35 -9.06 12.56
CA ASP A 132 -0.18 -7.70 13.07
C ASP A 132 0.35 -6.77 11.97
N ILE A 133 -0.02 -5.50 12.01
CA ILE A 133 0.40 -4.46 11.08
C ILE A 133 0.99 -3.28 11.86
N ASP A 134 2.03 -2.63 11.31
CA ASP A 134 2.74 -1.48 11.90
C ASP A 134 3.27 -1.79 13.31
N THR A 135 3.99 -2.89 13.47
CA THR A 135 4.50 -3.31 14.78
C THR A 135 6.03 -3.40 14.89
N LEU A 136 6.76 -3.23 13.79
CA LEU A 136 8.23 -3.18 13.81
C LEU A 136 8.72 -1.94 14.57
N GLY A 137 9.55 -2.15 15.58
CA GLY A 137 10.09 -1.08 16.42
C GLY A 137 9.09 -0.52 17.44
N GLU A 138 7.84 -0.98 17.45
CA GLU A 138 6.82 -0.50 18.38
C GLU A 138 6.89 -1.19 19.74
N SER A 139 6.40 -0.50 20.78
CA SER A 139 6.35 -1.02 22.14
C SER A 139 5.23 -2.03 22.39
N GLY A 140 4.29 -2.17 21.46
CA GLY A 140 3.10 -3.02 21.57
C GLY A 140 2.63 -3.53 20.21
N ARG A 141 1.55 -4.31 20.21
CA ARG A 141 0.97 -4.87 18.98
C ARG A 141 -0.07 -3.94 18.33
N GLY A 142 -0.53 -2.89 19.02
CA GLY A 142 -1.59 -2.02 18.50
C GLY A 142 -2.89 -2.79 18.15
N ALA A 143 -3.79 -2.12 17.43
CA ALA A 143 -5.08 -2.67 16.99
C ALA A 143 -5.08 -3.12 15.51
N LYS A 144 -4.11 -2.68 14.71
CA LYS A 144 -4.07 -2.91 13.27
C LYS A 144 -3.76 -4.34 12.91
N ARG A 145 -4.59 -4.94 12.02
CA ARG A 145 -4.44 -6.32 11.55
C ARG A 145 -4.75 -6.42 10.06
N ILE A 146 -4.14 -7.41 9.43
CA ILE A 146 -4.66 -8.00 8.21
C ILE A 146 -5.22 -9.37 8.56
N VAL A 147 -6.42 -9.68 8.01
CA VAL A 147 -7.04 -10.99 8.02
C VAL A 147 -7.23 -11.43 6.58
N PHE A 148 -6.65 -12.57 6.23
CA PHE A 148 -6.70 -13.07 4.85
C PHE A 148 -7.17 -14.51 4.79
N SER A 149 -7.86 -14.84 3.69
CA SER A 149 -8.41 -16.17 3.47
C SER A 149 -7.49 -17.05 2.63
N ASN A 150 -7.67 -18.36 2.72
CA ASN A 150 -7.01 -19.34 1.87
C ASN A 150 -7.47 -19.30 0.40
N ASP A 151 -8.52 -18.56 0.07
CA ASP A 151 -9.07 -18.38 -1.28
C ASP A 151 -8.94 -16.96 -1.84
N GLY A 152 -8.08 -16.11 -1.23
CA GLY A 152 -7.58 -14.88 -1.84
C GLY A 152 -8.24 -13.58 -1.38
N LEU A 153 -9.16 -13.60 -0.41
CA LEU A 153 -9.66 -12.37 0.18
C LEU A 153 -8.68 -11.85 1.23
N ILE A 154 -8.40 -10.54 1.20
CA ILE A 154 -7.51 -9.87 2.14
C ILE A 154 -8.22 -8.64 2.70
N TYR A 155 -8.42 -8.62 4.01
CA TYR A 155 -9.08 -7.55 4.75
C TYR A 155 -8.13 -6.88 5.74
N TYR A 156 -8.34 -5.60 5.97
CA TYR A 156 -7.66 -4.82 6.97
C TYR A 156 -8.65 -4.34 8.04
N THR A 157 -8.16 -4.21 9.27
CA THR A 157 -8.85 -3.57 10.41
C THR A 157 -7.83 -2.69 11.17
N ASP A 158 -8.26 -1.54 11.64
CA ASP A 158 -7.48 -0.65 12.51
C ASP A 158 -8.10 -0.50 13.92
N ASP A 159 -9.25 -1.12 14.14
CA ASP A 159 -10.07 -1.05 15.35
C ASP A 159 -10.15 -2.40 16.11
N HIS A 160 -9.18 -3.30 15.88
CA HIS A 160 -9.10 -4.61 16.53
C HIS A 160 -10.30 -5.51 16.24
N TYR A 161 -10.67 -5.61 14.95
CA TYR A 161 -11.69 -6.48 14.37
C TYR A 161 -13.16 -6.00 14.54
N GLU A 162 -13.39 -4.74 14.92
CA GLU A 162 -14.75 -4.17 14.98
C GLU A 162 -15.31 -3.90 13.58
N SER A 163 -14.41 -3.50 12.64
CA SER A 163 -14.75 -3.33 11.22
C SER A 163 -13.63 -3.82 10.29
N PHE A 164 -13.97 -4.02 9.01
CA PHE A 164 -13.05 -4.52 8.00
C PHE A 164 -13.16 -3.77 6.68
N GLU A 165 -12.00 -3.44 6.10
CA GLU A 165 -11.83 -2.90 4.74
C GLU A 165 -11.33 -4.01 3.83
N LEU A 166 -12.03 -4.31 2.71
CA LEU A 166 -11.52 -5.24 1.70
C LEU A 166 -10.40 -4.58 0.90
N LEU A 167 -9.22 -5.20 0.87
CA LEU A 167 -8.06 -4.72 0.13
C LEU A 167 -7.88 -5.48 -1.19
N TYR A 168 -8.04 -6.81 -1.18
CA TYR A 168 -7.88 -7.68 -2.35
C TYR A 168 -8.92 -8.79 -2.37
N GLY A 169 -9.23 -9.26 -3.59
CA GLY A 169 -10.18 -10.32 -3.87
C GLY A 169 -11.59 -9.79 -4.18
N GLU A 170 -12.46 -10.69 -4.61
CA GLU A 170 -13.86 -10.40 -4.93
C GLU A 170 -14.76 -11.25 -4.04
N VAL A 171 -15.75 -10.62 -3.43
CA VAL A 171 -16.76 -11.31 -2.63
C VAL A 171 -17.86 -11.77 -3.59
N GLU A 172 -17.95 -13.10 -3.79
CA GLU A 172 -19.01 -13.73 -4.58
C GLU A 172 -20.33 -13.80 -3.80
#